data_10842aa86074d7337ddb8a54d556f113
#
_entry.id   10842aa86074d7337ddb8a54d556f113
#
_cell.length_a   1.000
_cell.length_b   1.000
_cell.length_c   1.000
_cell.angle_alpha   90.00
_cell.angle_beta   90.00
_cell.angle_gamma   90.00
#
_symmetry.space_group_name_H-M   'P 1'
#
loop_
_entity.id
_entity.type
_entity.pdbx_description
1 polymer ?
#
loop_
_entity_poly.entity_id
_entity_poly.type
_entity_poly.pdbx_seq_one_letter_code
_entity_poly.pdbx_strand_id
1 'polypeptide(L)'
;MSARAGGTGRARVGHEPRTGLYWELLGPDESAFEHPLLLIHGGGATGACWRATPDGRVGWADQLAARGHRLWVTDWPGTGRSGNRNGLEIAYADVVEGYLTLLRETIAEPVVVVCHSMGGAVTWQLVEHAPELVAGVVAVAAAYPANAMTGRSEVVSDDGQVAVIDFVDTGVRNTVDRRVMNLYGDGYVFKQGIATSTRFPLDQVDAMRAGFVGLPPRMLLQRLGVEPGLPRVEQPAGFAGKPIRLLTGGEDPAHTREIEERTVALLRGWGAEAELTWLPDLDIDGNGHFMFFESNSDELLDVVADQLAAVGAGRR
;
A
#
# COMPACT_ATOMS: atom_id res chain seq x y z
N MET A 1 18.95 12.47 40.60
CA MET A 1 19.17 12.58 39.13
C MET A 1 17.94 12.04 38.47
N SER A 2 17.05 12.93 37.99
CA SER A 2 15.79 12.55 37.36
C SER A 2 16.05 12.24 35.89
N ALA A 3 15.79 10.98 35.49
CA ALA A 3 15.80 10.61 34.08
C ALA A 3 14.67 11.39 33.39
N ARG A 4 15.02 12.27 32.46
CA ARG A 4 14.06 12.89 31.56
C ARG A 4 13.47 11.77 30.70
N ALA A 5 12.19 11.49 30.86
CA ALA A 5 11.41 10.70 29.95
C ALA A 5 11.55 11.32 28.56
N GLY A 6 12.05 10.55 27.60
CA GLY A 6 12.12 10.95 26.19
C GLY A 6 10.71 11.35 25.74
N GLY A 7 10.56 12.60 25.31
CA GLY A 7 9.29 13.10 24.83
C GLY A 7 8.84 12.29 23.63
N THR A 8 7.73 11.58 23.75
CA THR A 8 6.98 11.06 22.61
C THR A 8 6.59 12.26 21.76
N GLY A 9 7.22 12.41 20.59
CA GLY A 9 6.91 13.49 19.65
C GLY A 9 5.40 13.54 19.42
N ARG A 10 4.82 14.74 19.53
CA ARG A 10 3.38 14.93 19.38
C ARG A 10 3.00 14.62 17.94
N ALA A 11 2.11 13.68 17.71
CA ALA A 11 1.60 13.41 16.37
C ALA A 11 1.09 14.72 15.76
N ARG A 12 1.54 15.03 14.55
CA ARG A 12 1.04 16.15 13.76
C ARG A 12 0.08 15.59 12.74
N VAL A 13 -1.02 16.26 12.51
CA VAL A 13 -2.06 15.85 11.56
C VAL A 13 -2.44 17.02 10.68
N GLY A 14 -2.82 16.72 9.44
CA GLY A 14 -3.28 17.73 8.50
C GLY A 14 -3.92 17.13 7.27
N HIS A 15 -4.29 18.00 6.35
CA HIS A 15 -4.80 17.63 5.03
C HIS A 15 -3.98 18.36 3.97
N GLU A 16 -3.68 17.67 2.90
CA GLU A 16 -3.15 18.29 1.70
C GLU A 16 -4.25 19.20 1.09
N PRO A 17 -3.94 20.48 0.77
CA PRO A 17 -4.99 21.49 0.52
C PRO A 17 -5.76 21.30 -0.81
N ARG A 18 -5.18 20.61 -1.81
CA ARG A 18 -5.81 20.46 -3.14
C ARG A 18 -6.79 19.30 -3.20
N THR A 19 -6.37 18.13 -2.75
CA THR A 19 -7.15 16.90 -2.85
C THR A 19 -7.80 16.51 -1.54
N GLY A 20 -7.36 17.10 -0.41
CA GLY A 20 -7.84 16.77 0.92
C GLY A 20 -7.27 15.47 1.48
N LEU A 21 -6.18 14.96 0.89
CA LEU A 21 -5.48 13.79 1.40
C LEU A 21 -5.08 14.05 2.86
N TYR A 22 -5.55 13.20 3.77
CA TYR A 22 -5.19 13.25 5.18
C TYR A 22 -3.79 12.67 5.39
N TRP A 23 -3.04 13.31 6.28
CA TRP A 23 -1.76 12.81 6.73
C TRP A 23 -1.57 12.98 8.24
N GLU A 24 -0.81 12.09 8.82
CA GLU A 24 -0.41 12.06 10.22
C GLU A 24 1.08 11.78 10.28
N LEU A 25 1.83 12.63 11.01
CA LEU A 25 3.26 12.49 11.21
C LEU A 25 3.55 11.86 12.56
N LEU A 26 4.21 10.73 12.56
CA LEU A 26 4.61 9.97 13.75
C LEU A 26 6.13 9.98 13.92
N GLY A 27 6.55 9.63 15.14
CA GLY A 27 7.96 9.52 15.50
C GLY A 27 8.59 10.84 15.95
N PRO A 28 9.92 10.85 16.11
CA PRO A 28 10.66 12.00 16.59
C PRO A 28 10.72 13.13 15.55
N ASP A 29 10.92 14.38 16.00
CA ASP A 29 11.15 15.52 15.10
C ASP A 29 12.43 15.35 14.27
N GLU A 30 13.48 14.79 14.89
CA GLU A 30 14.73 14.42 14.23
C GLU A 30 14.80 12.89 14.13
N SER A 31 14.78 12.38 12.91
CA SER A 31 14.90 10.94 12.66
C SER A 31 16.33 10.46 12.93
N ALA A 32 16.44 9.27 13.53
CA ALA A 32 17.72 8.56 13.62
C ALA A 32 18.11 7.90 12.27
N PHE A 33 17.25 7.98 11.26
CA PHE A 33 17.41 7.36 9.95
C PHE A 33 17.54 8.42 8.86
N GLU A 34 18.16 8.04 7.74
CA GLU A 34 18.53 8.96 6.66
C GLU A 34 17.30 9.62 6.02
N HIS A 35 16.29 8.83 5.69
CA HIS A 35 15.04 9.31 5.09
C HIS A 35 13.83 8.99 5.97
N PRO A 36 12.83 9.88 6.06
CA PRO A 36 11.54 9.55 6.65
C PRO A 36 10.79 8.54 5.78
N LEU A 37 9.77 7.90 6.37
CA LEU A 37 8.94 6.92 5.67
C LEU A 37 7.61 7.56 5.27
N LEU A 38 7.09 7.16 4.11
CA LEU A 38 5.72 7.43 3.67
C LEU A 38 4.98 6.10 3.52
N LEU A 39 3.96 5.88 4.35
CA LEU A 39 3.16 4.67 4.36
C LEU A 39 1.89 4.84 3.52
N ILE A 40 1.77 4.07 2.44
CA ILE A 40 0.65 4.10 1.49
C ILE A 40 -0.14 2.79 1.61
N HIS A 41 -1.37 2.88 2.08
CA HIS A 41 -2.24 1.72 2.26
C HIS A 41 -2.79 1.15 0.95
N GLY A 42 -3.36 -0.05 1.01
CA GLY A 42 -4.05 -0.70 -0.10
C GLY A 42 -5.50 -0.27 -0.27
N GLY A 43 -6.17 -0.81 -1.26
CA GLY A 43 -7.57 -0.54 -1.53
C GLY A 43 -8.48 -0.91 -0.36
N GLY A 44 -9.54 -0.12 -0.14
CA GLY A 44 -10.52 -0.34 0.91
C GLY A 44 -10.05 -0.10 2.34
N ALA A 45 -8.74 0.04 2.56
CA ALA A 45 -8.15 0.36 3.85
C ALA A 45 -7.99 1.88 4.05
N THR A 46 -7.43 2.24 5.19
CA THR A 46 -6.94 3.58 5.51
C THR A 46 -5.57 3.44 6.18
N GLY A 47 -4.90 4.55 6.47
CA GLY A 47 -3.65 4.54 7.24
C GLY A 47 -3.76 3.88 8.61
N ALA A 48 -4.99 3.72 9.14
CA ALA A 48 -5.21 2.99 10.38
C ALA A 48 -4.74 1.53 10.33
N CYS A 49 -4.70 0.90 9.15
CA CYS A 49 -4.19 -0.46 8.99
C CYS A 49 -2.72 -0.62 9.38
N TRP A 50 -1.95 0.46 9.35
CA TRP A 50 -0.56 0.47 9.80
C TRP A 50 -0.41 0.70 11.32
N ARG A 51 -1.48 1.17 12.01
CA ARG A 51 -1.44 1.59 13.41
C ARG A 51 -1.77 0.49 14.41
N ALA A 52 -2.66 -0.43 14.03
CA ALA A 52 -3.08 -1.53 14.88
C ALA A 52 -3.43 -2.76 14.04
N THR A 53 -3.21 -3.93 14.61
CA THR A 53 -3.70 -5.20 14.08
C THR A 53 -5.16 -5.44 14.49
N PRO A 54 -5.92 -6.29 13.79
CA PRO A 54 -7.31 -6.60 14.16
C PRO A 54 -7.48 -7.17 15.57
N ASP A 55 -6.46 -7.89 16.08
CA ASP A 55 -6.40 -8.45 17.43
C ASP A 55 -5.90 -7.45 18.49
N GLY A 56 -5.73 -6.17 18.12
CA GLY A 56 -5.42 -5.08 19.05
C GLY A 56 -3.95 -4.91 19.40
N ARG A 57 -3.02 -5.64 18.72
CA ARG A 57 -1.59 -5.37 18.87
C ARG A 57 -1.19 -4.05 18.20
N VAL A 58 -0.08 -3.49 18.62
CA VAL A 58 0.50 -2.28 18.02
C VAL A 58 0.92 -2.58 16.58
N GLY A 59 0.50 -1.73 15.63
CA GLY A 59 0.84 -1.89 14.22
C GLY A 59 2.25 -1.41 13.86
N TRP A 60 2.66 -1.69 12.64
CA TRP A 60 4.02 -1.40 12.15
C TRP A 60 4.39 0.08 12.22
N ALA A 61 3.44 1.00 11.96
CA ALA A 61 3.74 2.43 11.99
C ALA A 61 4.17 2.91 13.39
N ASP A 62 3.45 2.51 14.44
CA ASP A 62 3.78 2.90 15.81
C ASP A 62 5.04 2.20 16.30
N GLN A 63 5.27 0.95 15.90
CA GLN A 63 6.50 0.24 16.22
C GLN A 63 7.73 0.85 15.53
N LEU A 64 7.63 1.24 14.25
CA LEU A 64 8.69 1.94 13.53
C LEU A 64 8.96 3.32 14.13
N ALA A 65 7.91 4.06 14.51
CA ALA A 65 8.07 5.31 15.23
C ALA A 65 8.80 5.13 16.57
N ALA A 66 8.46 4.09 17.33
CA ALA A 66 9.15 3.74 18.56
C ALA A 66 10.61 3.34 18.37
N ARG A 67 10.97 2.78 17.19
CA ARG A 67 12.35 2.48 16.78
C ARG A 67 13.13 3.73 16.35
N GLY A 68 12.46 4.90 16.26
CA GLY A 68 13.07 6.20 15.94
C GLY A 68 12.90 6.65 14.49
N HIS A 69 12.09 5.97 13.69
CA HIS A 69 11.70 6.46 12.37
C HIS A 69 10.73 7.64 12.50
N ARG A 70 10.94 8.64 11.67
CA ARG A 70 9.94 9.68 11.38
C ARG A 70 9.14 9.20 10.18
N LEU A 71 7.80 9.17 10.29
CA LEU A 71 6.99 8.57 9.23
C LEU A 71 5.62 9.25 9.07
N TRP A 72 5.13 9.20 7.85
CA TRP A 72 3.85 9.74 7.42
C TRP A 72 2.87 8.61 7.18
N VAL A 73 1.73 8.64 7.89
CA VAL A 73 0.59 7.74 7.67
C VAL A 73 -0.51 8.53 7.00
N THR A 74 -1.13 7.98 5.94
CA THR A 74 -2.03 8.74 5.07
C THR A 74 -3.33 7.98 4.81
N ASP A 75 -4.40 8.71 4.48
CA ASP A 75 -5.63 8.16 3.90
C ASP A 75 -5.82 8.77 2.51
N TRP A 76 -6.26 7.96 1.54
CA TRP A 76 -6.49 8.43 0.18
C TRP A 76 -7.59 9.49 0.11
N PRO A 77 -7.53 10.45 -0.85
CA PRO A 77 -8.62 11.40 -1.07
C PRO A 77 -9.99 10.72 -1.15
N GLY A 78 -10.98 11.30 -0.48
CA GLY A 78 -12.35 10.77 -0.45
C GLY A 78 -12.55 9.50 0.37
N THR A 79 -11.55 9.02 1.11
CA THR A 79 -11.66 7.86 1.99
C THR A 79 -11.23 8.20 3.42
N GLY A 80 -11.68 7.42 4.39
CA GLY A 80 -11.27 7.55 5.79
C GLY A 80 -11.37 8.97 6.31
N ARG A 81 -10.25 9.49 6.83
CA ARG A 81 -10.12 10.85 7.37
C ARG A 81 -9.96 11.94 6.29
N SER A 82 -9.82 11.56 5.03
CA SER A 82 -9.78 12.44 3.84
C SER A 82 -11.18 12.76 3.29
N GLY A 83 -12.20 12.81 4.12
CA GLY A 83 -13.63 12.77 3.76
C GLY A 83 -14.23 14.04 3.13
N ASN A 84 -13.44 15.04 2.71
CA ASN A 84 -13.93 16.29 2.13
C ASN A 84 -14.17 16.23 0.62
N ARG A 85 -14.02 15.08 -0.04
CA ARG A 85 -14.33 14.82 -1.45
C ARG A 85 -15.35 13.70 -1.58
N ASN A 86 -16.11 13.72 -2.68
CA ASN A 86 -17.02 12.63 -3.00
C ASN A 86 -16.23 11.36 -3.36
N GLY A 87 -16.20 10.39 -2.46
CA GLY A 87 -15.47 9.14 -2.64
C GLY A 87 -15.88 8.34 -3.87
N LEU A 88 -17.14 8.49 -4.34
CA LEU A 88 -17.65 7.77 -5.52
C LEU A 88 -16.96 8.21 -6.83
N GLU A 89 -16.44 9.44 -6.87
CA GLU A 89 -15.83 10.03 -8.07
C GLU A 89 -14.30 9.92 -8.08
N ILE A 90 -13.70 9.45 -7.00
CA ILE A 90 -12.23 9.34 -6.87
C ILE A 90 -11.70 8.33 -7.88
N ALA A 91 -10.69 8.79 -8.64
CA ALA A 91 -9.89 7.99 -9.56
C ALA A 91 -8.46 7.81 -9.06
N TYR A 92 -7.68 6.93 -9.68
CA TYR A 92 -6.25 6.80 -9.37
C TYR A 92 -5.50 8.13 -9.55
N ALA A 93 -5.84 8.91 -10.57
CA ALA A 93 -5.22 10.22 -10.82
C ALA A 93 -5.37 11.19 -9.64
N ASP A 94 -6.53 11.20 -8.96
CA ASP A 94 -6.76 12.04 -7.79
C ASP A 94 -5.86 11.63 -6.62
N VAL A 95 -5.68 10.31 -6.44
CA VAL A 95 -4.81 9.77 -5.38
C VAL A 95 -3.35 10.10 -5.68
N VAL A 96 -2.90 9.90 -6.92
CA VAL A 96 -1.52 10.22 -7.36
C VAL A 96 -1.26 11.72 -7.18
N GLU A 97 -2.18 12.60 -7.59
CA GLU A 97 -2.06 14.06 -7.42
C GLU A 97 -1.91 14.43 -5.94
N GLY A 98 -2.74 13.82 -5.06
CA GLY A 98 -2.66 14.07 -3.62
C GLY A 98 -1.29 13.73 -3.04
N TYR A 99 -0.74 12.60 -3.40
CA TYR A 99 0.60 12.20 -2.93
C TYR A 99 1.72 13.05 -3.54
N LEU A 100 1.66 13.40 -4.82
CA LEU A 100 2.64 14.27 -5.44
C LEU A 100 2.65 15.66 -4.79
N THR A 101 1.47 16.19 -4.47
CA THR A 101 1.35 17.47 -3.76
C THR A 101 1.85 17.36 -2.32
N LEU A 102 1.50 16.28 -1.61
CA LEU A 102 2.00 16.00 -0.26
C LEU A 102 3.54 15.95 -0.24
N LEU A 103 4.15 15.23 -1.17
CA LEU A 103 5.60 15.11 -1.29
C LEU A 103 6.26 16.46 -1.57
N ARG A 104 5.72 17.24 -2.51
CA ARG A 104 6.33 18.51 -2.97
C ARG A 104 6.11 19.66 -2.01
N GLU A 105 4.92 19.77 -1.41
CA GLU A 105 4.51 20.96 -0.67
C GLU A 105 4.54 20.80 0.86
N THR A 106 4.40 19.56 1.37
CA THR A 106 4.31 19.32 2.81
C THR A 106 5.54 18.57 3.36
N ILE A 107 5.92 17.48 2.74
CA ILE A 107 7.09 16.70 3.17
C ILE A 107 8.38 17.39 2.72
N ALA A 108 8.47 17.76 1.45
CA ALA A 108 9.54 18.54 0.82
C ALA A 108 10.97 17.98 1.04
N GLU A 109 11.08 16.69 1.26
CA GLU A 109 12.34 15.94 1.38
C GLU A 109 12.16 14.53 0.82
N PRO A 110 13.24 13.85 0.36
CA PRO A 110 13.14 12.48 -0.12
C PRO A 110 12.65 11.53 0.99
N VAL A 111 11.74 10.62 0.63
CA VAL A 111 11.18 9.60 1.52
C VAL A 111 11.46 8.20 1.01
N VAL A 112 11.51 7.22 1.91
CA VAL A 112 11.31 5.82 1.55
C VAL A 112 9.82 5.52 1.61
N VAL A 113 9.26 5.04 0.50
CA VAL A 113 7.84 4.67 0.43
C VAL A 113 7.67 3.22 0.87
N VAL A 114 6.78 2.99 1.83
CA VAL A 114 6.26 1.67 2.17
C VAL A 114 4.84 1.58 1.64
N CYS A 115 4.60 0.73 0.65
CA CYS A 115 3.27 0.62 0.06
C CYS A 115 2.72 -0.80 0.15
N HIS A 116 1.39 -0.90 0.22
CA HIS A 116 0.69 -2.18 0.25
C HIS A 116 -0.33 -2.28 -0.88
N SER A 117 -0.46 -3.47 -1.50
CA SER A 117 -1.54 -3.79 -2.44
C SER A 117 -1.73 -2.69 -3.50
N MET A 118 -2.94 -2.19 -3.70
CA MET A 118 -3.25 -1.13 -4.66
C MET A 118 -2.43 0.17 -4.47
N GLY A 119 -1.85 0.38 -3.28
CA GLY A 119 -0.88 1.46 -3.04
C GLY A 119 0.37 1.35 -3.90
N GLY A 120 0.73 0.15 -4.37
CA GLY A 120 1.81 -0.04 -5.34
C GLY A 120 1.55 0.70 -6.66
N ALA A 121 0.35 0.61 -7.22
CA ALA A 121 -0.01 1.31 -8.46
C ALA A 121 0.17 2.83 -8.35
N VAL A 122 -0.10 3.40 -7.17
CA VAL A 122 0.16 4.82 -6.86
C VAL A 122 1.67 5.07 -6.76
N THR A 123 2.38 4.21 -6.02
CA THR A 123 3.82 4.36 -5.75
C THR A 123 4.65 4.39 -7.03
N TRP A 124 4.33 3.57 -8.02
CA TRP A 124 5.03 3.58 -9.30
C TRP A 124 4.90 4.92 -10.03
N GLN A 125 3.78 5.59 -9.90
CA GLN A 125 3.58 6.94 -10.43
C GLN A 125 4.40 7.98 -9.66
N LEU A 126 4.58 7.81 -8.34
CA LEU A 126 5.45 8.71 -7.56
C LEU A 126 6.91 8.58 -8.00
N VAL A 127 7.39 7.36 -8.25
CA VAL A 127 8.75 7.13 -8.79
C VAL A 127 8.89 7.73 -10.19
N GLU A 128 7.87 7.67 -11.04
CA GLU A 128 7.90 8.27 -12.39
C GLU A 128 7.92 9.80 -12.35
N HIS A 129 7.05 10.41 -11.52
CA HIS A 129 6.78 11.85 -11.59
C HIS A 129 7.52 12.71 -10.56
N ALA A 130 8.12 12.10 -9.54
CA ALA A 130 8.91 12.77 -8.52
C ALA A 130 10.08 11.87 -8.02
N PRO A 131 10.91 11.35 -8.95
CA PRO A 131 11.99 10.41 -8.58
C PRO A 131 12.96 10.98 -7.55
N GLU A 132 13.17 12.29 -7.53
CA GLU A 132 14.02 13.00 -6.58
C GLU A 132 13.46 13.01 -5.14
N LEU A 133 12.14 12.83 -4.99
CA LEU A 133 11.46 12.78 -3.69
C LEU A 133 11.17 11.36 -3.22
N VAL A 134 11.51 10.34 -4.00
CA VAL A 134 11.41 8.93 -3.61
C VAL A 134 12.83 8.36 -3.51
N ALA A 135 13.35 8.20 -2.30
CA ALA A 135 14.68 7.65 -2.07
C ALA A 135 14.74 6.14 -2.36
N GLY A 136 13.68 5.42 -2.02
CA GLY A 136 13.54 3.98 -2.26
C GLY A 136 12.14 3.49 -1.97
N VAL A 137 11.88 2.21 -2.24
CA VAL A 137 10.55 1.60 -2.08
C VAL A 137 10.65 0.25 -1.39
N VAL A 138 9.79 0.04 -0.37
CA VAL A 138 9.46 -1.30 0.17
C VAL A 138 8.00 -1.60 -0.20
N ALA A 139 7.81 -2.54 -1.09
CA ALA A 139 6.53 -2.89 -1.70
C ALA A 139 6.00 -4.18 -1.06
N VAL A 140 5.09 -4.06 -0.09
CA VAL A 140 4.52 -5.17 0.69
C VAL A 140 3.28 -5.71 -0.03
N ALA A 141 3.35 -6.91 -0.59
CA ALA A 141 2.28 -7.50 -1.41
C ALA A 141 1.63 -6.45 -2.33
N ALA A 142 2.46 -5.67 -3.01
CA ALA A 142 2.04 -4.44 -3.68
C ALA A 142 1.63 -4.71 -5.14
N ALA A 143 0.56 -4.06 -5.58
CA ALA A 143 0.14 -4.15 -6.96
C ALA A 143 1.29 -3.77 -7.90
N TYR A 144 1.61 -4.68 -8.81
CA TYR A 144 2.62 -4.47 -9.84
C TYR A 144 2.21 -3.33 -10.80
N PRO A 145 3.17 -2.70 -11.51
CA PRO A 145 2.84 -1.71 -12.53
C PRO A 145 1.87 -2.28 -13.57
N ALA A 146 0.89 -1.49 -14.00
CA ALA A 146 -0.09 -1.94 -15.00
C ALA A 146 0.58 -2.41 -16.32
N ASN A 147 1.84 -2.04 -16.52
CA ASN A 147 2.69 -2.53 -17.63
C ASN A 147 2.94 -4.05 -17.59
N ALA A 148 2.91 -4.65 -16.39
CA ALA A 148 3.07 -6.09 -16.19
C ALA A 148 1.73 -6.85 -16.21
N MET A 149 0.60 -6.14 -16.26
CA MET A 149 -0.72 -6.79 -16.30
C MET A 149 -0.88 -7.58 -17.59
N THR A 150 -1.18 -8.87 -17.42
CA THR A 150 -1.52 -9.78 -18.52
C THR A 150 -2.98 -10.23 -18.43
N GLY A 151 -3.61 -9.97 -17.28
CA GLY A 151 -4.97 -10.39 -17.00
C GLY A 151 -6.01 -9.65 -17.84
N ARG A 152 -7.00 -10.39 -18.33
CA ARG A 152 -8.13 -9.87 -19.11
C ARG A 152 -9.39 -9.87 -18.27
N SER A 153 -10.07 -8.73 -18.25
CA SER A 153 -11.42 -8.61 -17.68
C SER A 153 -12.47 -8.66 -18.78
N GLU A 154 -13.58 -9.33 -18.53
CA GLU A 154 -14.76 -9.34 -19.39
C GLU A 154 -15.96 -8.78 -18.64
N VAL A 155 -16.62 -7.78 -19.24
CA VAL A 155 -17.87 -7.24 -18.69
C VAL A 155 -18.99 -8.23 -19.03
N VAL A 156 -19.54 -8.86 -18.00
CA VAL A 156 -20.67 -9.81 -18.13
C VAL A 156 -21.99 -9.05 -18.28
N SER A 157 -22.17 -8.00 -17.50
CA SER A 157 -23.30 -7.07 -17.59
C SER A 157 -22.93 -5.69 -17.03
N ASP A 158 -23.52 -4.65 -17.57
CA ASP A 158 -23.42 -3.28 -17.07
C ASP A 158 -24.70 -2.53 -17.41
N ASP A 159 -25.45 -2.12 -16.39
CA ASP A 159 -26.68 -1.35 -16.53
C ASP A 159 -26.48 0.16 -16.31
N GLY A 160 -25.22 0.60 -16.21
CA GLY A 160 -24.81 1.96 -15.88
C GLY A 160 -24.79 2.28 -14.39
N GLN A 161 -25.38 1.43 -13.53
CA GLN A 161 -25.32 1.54 -12.08
C GLN A 161 -24.47 0.42 -11.47
N VAL A 162 -24.65 -0.80 -11.95
CA VAL A 162 -23.95 -1.99 -11.47
C VAL A 162 -23.27 -2.68 -12.64
N ALA A 163 -21.97 -2.88 -12.53
CA ALA A 163 -21.18 -3.67 -13.46
C ALA A 163 -20.83 -5.03 -12.84
N VAL A 164 -21.01 -6.11 -13.59
CA VAL A 164 -20.53 -7.46 -13.25
C VAL A 164 -19.38 -7.80 -14.19
N ILE A 165 -18.24 -8.15 -13.64
CA ILE A 165 -16.99 -8.27 -14.36
C ILE A 165 -16.31 -9.59 -13.96
N ASP A 166 -15.98 -10.41 -14.94
CA ASP A 166 -15.17 -11.61 -14.74
C ASP A 166 -13.71 -11.31 -15.04
N PHE A 167 -12.85 -11.64 -14.09
CA PHE A 167 -11.40 -11.65 -14.31
C PHE A 167 -11.04 -13.03 -14.88
N VAL A 168 -10.86 -13.10 -16.19
CA VAL A 168 -10.86 -14.38 -16.95
C VAL A 168 -9.79 -15.35 -16.47
N ASP A 169 -8.59 -14.81 -16.14
CA ASP A 169 -7.45 -15.66 -15.80
C ASP A 169 -7.57 -16.32 -14.42
N THR A 170 -8.36 -15.72 -13.51
CA THR A 170 -8.56 -16.24 -12.15
C THR A 170 -9.96 -16.81 -11.93
N GLY A 171 -10.89 -16.61 -12.85
CA GLY A 171 -12.31 -16.98 -12.72
C GLY A 171 -13.06 -16.19 -11.66
N VAL A 172 -12.50 -15.05 -11.22
CA VAL A 172 -13.06 -14.22 -10.17
C VAL A 172 -14.11 -13.30 -10.74
N ARG A 173 -15.33 -13.37 -10.19
CA ARG A 173 -16.41 -12.44 -10.51
C ARG A 173 -16.44 -11.29 -9.51
N ASN A 174 -16.38 -10.06 -10.04
CA ASN A 174 -16.51 -8.83 -9.28
C ASN A 174 -17.83 -8.15 -9.64
N THR A 175 -18.49 -7.58 -8.62
CA THR A 175 -19.67 -6.72 -8.82
C THR A 175 -19.30 -5.34 -8.28
N VAL A 176 -19.44 -4.33 -9.12
CA VAL A 176 -19.13 -2.93 -8.79
C VAL A 176 -20.41 -2.12 -8.89
N ASP A 177 -20.89 -1.60 -7.75
CA ASP A 177 -22.00 -0.65 -7.68
C ASP A 177 -21.42 0.78 -7.66
N ARG A 178 -21.75 1.57 -8.69
CA ARG A 178 -21.27 2.96 -8.85
C ARG A 178 -21.88 3.94 -7.85
N ARG A 179 -22.91 3.52 -7.13
CA ARG A 179 -23.65 4.38 -6.19
C ARG A 179 -23.14 4.32 -4.76
N VAL A 180 -22.22 3.40 -4.47
CA VAL A 180 -21.69 3.18 -3.13
C VAL A 180 -20.19 2.95 -3.16
N MET A 181 -19.53 3.15 -2.01
CA MET A 181 -18.20 2.63 -1.79
C MET A 181 -18.27 1.12 -1.67
N ASN A 182 -17.48 0.40 -2.48
CA ASN A 182 -17.58 -1.05 -2.60
C ASN A 182 -16.75 -1.75 -1.52
N LEU A 183 -17.42 -2.44 -0.61
CA LEU A 183 -16.76 -3.26 0.41
C LEU A 183 -16.35 -4.62 -0.17
N TYR A 184 -15.30 -5.18 0.39
CA TYR A 184 -14.89 -6.55 0.05
C TYR A 184 -15.93 -7.58 0.51
N GLY A 185 -16.46 -8.34 -0.44
CA GLY A 185 -17.36 -9.46 -0.15
C GLY A 185 -16.60 -10.69 0.37
N ASP A 186 -17.35 -11.66 0.91
CA ASP A 186 -16.81 -12.90 1.48
C ASP A 186 -15.91 -13.68 0.51
N GLY A 187 -16.24 -13.68 -0.78
CA GLY A 187 -15.43 -14.34 -1.80
C GLY A 187 -14.01 -13.76 -1.86
N TYR A 188 -13.87 -12.45 -1.79
CA TYR A 188 -12.55 -11.83 -1.76
C TYR A 188 -11.86 -12.04 -0.43
N VAL A 189 -12.58 -11.84 0.68
CA VAL A 189 -12.02 -11.98 2.03
C VAL A 189 -11.45 -13.37 2.25
N PHE A 190 -12.21 -14.43 1.98
CA PHE A 190 -11.86 -15.80 2.34
C PHE A 190 -11.23 -16.64 1.22
N LYS A 191 -11.23 -16.18 -0.03
CA LYS A 191 -10.76 -16.97 -1.17
C LYS A 191 -9.69 -16.32 -2.02
N GLN A 192 -9.52 -15.01 -1.92
CA GLN A 192 -8.72 -14.28 -2.91
C GLN A 192 -7.66 -13.35 -2.36
N GLY A 193 -7.73 -12.92 -1.11
CA GLY A 193 -6.77 -11.91 -0.74
C GLY A 193 -6.58 -11.63 0.74
N ILE A 194 -7.58 -11.71 1.61
CA ILE A 194 -7.42 -11.14 2.95
C ILE A 194 -7.15 -12.22 4.00
N ALA A 195 -8.12 -13.07 4.27
CA ALA A 195 -8.06 -14.10 5.31
C ALA A 195 -7.80 -15.48 4.67
N THR A 196 -6.84 -15.56 3.77
CA THR A 196 -6.50 -16.76 3.02
C THR A 196 -5.30 -17.50 3.57
N SER A 197 -4.52 -16.83 4.39
CA SER A 197 -3.27 -17.35 4.95
C SER A 197 -3.48 -18.07 6.28
N THR A 198 -2.61 -19.03 6.58
CA THR A 198 -2.65 -19.80 7.84
C THR A 198 -2.25 -18.96 9.06
N ARG A 199 -1.59 -17.82 8.85
CA ARG A 199 -1.22 -16.87 9.91
C ARG A 199 -2.30 -15.83 10.20
N PHE A 200 -3.32 -15.71 9.36
CA PHE A 200 -4.37 -14.73 9.59
C PHE A 200 -5.27 -15.15 10.77
N PRO A 201 -5.53 -14.25 11.75
CA PRO A 201 -6.39 -14.55 12.90
C PRO A 201 -7.86 -14.54 12.46
N LEU A 202 -8.39 -15.70 12.06
CA LEU A 202 -9.73 -15.85 11.47
C LEU A 202 -10.86 -15.39 12.42
N ASP A 203 -10.66 -15.46 13.72
CA ASP A 203 -11.57 -14.94 14.75
C ASP A 203 -11.63 -13.40 14.78
N GLN A 204 -10.70 -12.72 14.11
CA GLN A 204 -10.61 -11.26 14.03
C GLN A 204 -11.12 -10.68 12.69
N VAL A 205 -11.74 -11.49 11.83
CA VAL A 205 -12.23 -11.04 10.51
C VAL A 205 -13.23 -9.90 10.64
N ASP A 206 -14.13 -9.94 11.61
CA ASP A 206 -15.14 -8.89 11.80
C ASP A 206 -14.51 -7.59 12.28
N ALA A 207 -13.51 -7.65 13.17
CA ALA A 207 -12.75 -6.48 13.60
C ALA A 207 -11.98 -5.86 12.43
N MET A 208 -11.35 -6.70 11.59
CA MET A 208 -10.69 -6.24 10.37
C MET A 208 -11.69 -5.55 9.42
N ARG A 209 -12.83 -6.17 9.14
CA ARG A 209 -13.88 -5.60 8.27
C ARG A 209 -14.37 -4.24 8.75
N ALA A 210 -14.51 -4.06 10.06
CA ALA A 210 -14.89 -2.79 10.65
C ALA A 210 -13.86 -1.68 10.40
N GLY A 211 -12.61 -2.03 10.13
CA GLY A 211 -11.53 -1.10 9.77
C GLY A 211 -11.50 -0.71 8.27
N PHE A 212 -12.27 -1.38 7.41
CA PHE A 212 -12.31 -1.04 5.98
C PHE A 212 -13.39 -0.02 5.66
N VAL A 213 -13.06 0.89 4.74
CA VAL A 213 -13.93 2.01 4.33
C VAL A 213 -14.55 1.82 2.93
N GLY A 214 -14.25 0.71 2.29
CA GLY A 214 -14.66 0.44 0.92
C GLY A 214 -13.79 1.14 -0.14
N LEU A 215 -13.96 0.68 -1.37
CA LEU A 215 -13.23 1.16 -2.55
C LEU A 215 -14.09 2.13 -3.35
N PRO A 216 -13.52 3.26 -3.82
CA PRO A 216 -14.16 4.08 -4.82
C PRO A 216 -14.53 3.24 -6.06
N PRO A 217 -15.80 3.30 -6.51
CA PRO A 217 -16.23 2.46 -7.65
C PRO A 217 -15.45 2.73 -8.92
N ARG A 218 -15.10 3.99 -9.19
CA ARG A 218 -14.32 4.38 -10.34
C ARG A 218 -12.92 3.78 -10.32
N MET A 219 -12.22 3.85 -9.17
CA MET A 219 -10.90 3.21 -9.03
C MET A 219 -10.97 1.69 -9.22
N LEU A 220 -12.04 1.06 -8.73
CA LEU A 220 -12.23 -0.37 -8.89
C LEU A 220 -12.45 -0.74 -10.36
N LEU A 221 -13.28 0.02 -11.11
CA LEU A 221 -13.47 -0.16 -12.55
C LEU A 221 -12.19 0.08 -13.35
N GLN A 222 -11.40 1.08 -12.97
CA GLN A 222 -10.07 1.31 -13.54
C GLN A 222 -9.13 0.13 -13.25
N ARG A 223 -9.12 -0.39 -12.02
CA ARG A 223 -8.31 -1.56 -11.62
C ARG A 223 -8.67 -2.81 -12.40
N LEU A 224 -9.95 -2.98 -12.70
CA LEU A 224 -10.48 -4.11 -13.49
C LEU A 224 -10.35 -3.89 -15.01
N GLY A 225 -9.83 -2.75 -15.46
CA GLY A 225 -9.63 -2.44 -16.87
C GLY A 225 -10.94 -2.16 -17.65
N VAL A 226 -12.03 -1.90 -16.95
CA VAL A 226 -13.34 -1.56 -17.54
C VAL A 226 -13.42 -0.08 -17.89
N GLU A 227 -12.89 0.77 -17.01
CA GLU A 227 -12.71 2.19 -17.30
C GLU A 227 -11.24 2.54 -17.53
N PRO A 228 -10.95 3.54 -18.38
CA PRO A 228 -9.57 4.01 -18.56
C PRO A 228 -9.05 4.70 -17.30
N GLY A 229 -7.72 4.71 -17.13
CA GLY A 229 -7.07 5.45 -16.03
C GLY A 229 -6.41 4.59 -14.97
N LEU A 230 -6.26 3.27 -15.17
CA LEU A 230 -5.32 2.49 -14.38
C LEU A 230 -3.90 3.00 -14.67
N PRO A 231 -3.13 3.42 -13.65
CA PRO A 231 -1.82 4.02 -13.87
C PRO A 231 -0.83 3.06 -14.52
N ARG A 232 -0.26 3.49 -15.64
CA ARG A 232 0.88 2.85 -16.32
C ARG A 232 2.08 3.76 -16.22
N VAL A 233 3.26 3.18 -16.14
CA VAL A 233 4.52 3.94 -16.24
C VAL A 233 4.81 4.18 -17.71
N GLU A 234 4.82 5.44 -18.14
CA GLU A 234 5.06 5.85 -19.52
C GLU A 234 6.51 6.32 -19.72
N GLN A 235 7.14 6.87 -18.68
CA GLN A 235 8.49 7.42 -18.70
C GLN A 235 9.35 6.84 -17.57
N PRO A 236 9.90 5.62 -17.75
CA PRO A 236 10.55 4.89 -16.67
C PRO A 236 11.93 5.43 -16.24
N ALA A 237 12.40 6.56 -16.80
CA ALA A 237 13.72 7.10 -16.48
C ALA A 237 13.95 7.35 -14.97
N GLY A 238 12.88 7.68 -14.22
CA GLY A 238 12.93 7.87 -12.76
C GLY A 238 13.26 6.62 -11.95
N PHE A 239 13.18 5.44 -12.58
CA PHE A 239 13.52 4.15 -11.94
C PHE A 239 15.02 3.84 -11.97
N ALA A 240 15.80 4.50 -12.81
CA ALA A 240 17.23 4.20 -12.94
C ALA A 240 17.98 4.38 -11.60
N GLY A 241 18.62 3.30 -11.13
CA GLY A 241 19.33 3.24 -9.85
C GLY A 241 18.42 3.30 -8.61
N LYS A 242 17.09 3.25 -8.76
CA LYS A 242 16.15 3.30 -7.64
C LYS A 242 16.17 1.96 -6.87
N PRO A 243 16.50 1.96 -5.56
CA PRO A 243 16.45 0.74 -4.77
C PRO A 243 14.99 0.40 -4.44
N ILE A 244 14.58 -0.81 -4.81
CA ILE A 244 13.20 -1.31 -4.63
C ILE A 244 13.26 -2.70 -4.03
N ARG A 245 12.50 -2.94 -2.97
CA ARG A 245 12.33 -4.26 -2.36
C ARG A 245 10.86 -4.66 -2.40
N LEU A 246 10.58 -5.80 -3.02
CA LEU A 246 9.27 -6.45 -2.96
C LEU A 246 9.31 -7.44 -1.79
N LEU A 247 8.29 -7.41 -0.94
CA LEU A 247 8.14 -8.31 0.19
C LEU A 247 6.79 -9.02 0.09
N THR A 248 6.80 -10.35 -0.04
CA THR A 248 5.59 -11.12 -0.33
C THR A 248 5.56 -12.44 0.45
N GLY A 249 4.38 -12.77 0.98
CA GLY A 249 4.11 -14.03 1.66
C GLY A 249 3.80 -15.16 0.69
N GLY A 250 4.12 -16.41 1.10
CA GLY A 250 3.92 -17.59 0.26
C GLY A 250 2.45 -18.00 0.04
N GLU A 251 1.54 -17.51 0.87
CA GLU A 251 0.10 -17.85 0.80
C GLU A 251 -0.76 -16.69 0.27
N ASP A 252 -0.16 -15.70 -0.40
CA ASP A 252 -0.91 -14.65 -1.10
C ASP A 252 -1.34 -15.14 -2.50
N PRO A 253 -2.62 -15.41 -2.74
CA PRO A 253 -3.08 -15.92 -4.03
C PRO A 253 -3.03 -14.89 -5.16
N ALA A 254 -2.97 -13.60 -4.83
CA ALA A 254 -2.88 -12.52 -5.81
C ALA A 254 -1.44 -12.16 -6.19
N HIS A 255 -0.47 -12.60 -5.37
CA HIS A 255 0.94 -12.26 -5.47
C HIS A 255 1.80 -13.51 -5.45
N THR A 256 1.66 -14.36 -6.49
CA THR A 256 2.46 -15.58 -6.62
C THR A 256 3.92 -15.24 -6.91
N ARG A 257 4.84 -16.14 -6.57
CA ARG A 257 6.27 -15.97 -6.84
C ARG A 257 6.55 -15.60 -8.30
N GLU A 258 5.87 -16.25 -9.24
CA GLU A 258 6.02 -15.96 -10.68
C GLU A 258 5.64 -14.51 -11.03
N ILE A 259 4.55 -14.01 -10.45
CA ILE A 259 4.10 -12.61 -10.65
C ILE A 259 5.13 -11.63 -10.10
N GLU A 260 5.65 -11.90 -8.90
CA GLU A 260 6.66 -11.06 -8.26
C GLU A 260 8.00 -11.07 -8.99
N GLU A 261 8.48 -12.23 -9.42
CA GLU A 261 9.71 -12.33 -10.21
C GLU A 261 9.59 -11.59 -11.56
N ARG A 262 8.43 -11.68 -12.21
CA ARG A 262 8.13 -10.91 -13.42
C ARG A 262 8.09 -9.41 -13.16
N THR A 263 7.55 -8.99 -12.01
CA THR A 263 7.54 -7.58 -11.59
C THR A 263 8.96 -7.07 -11.35
N VAL A 264 9.79 -7.83 -10.65
CA VAL A 264 11.22 -7.51 -10.47
C VAL A 264 11.93 -7.39 -11.81
N ALA A 265 11.70 -8.33 -12.73
CA ALA A 265 12.31 -8.29 -14.05
C ALA A 265 11.91 -7.03 -14.83
N LEU A 266 10.65 -6.62 -14.78
CA LEU A 266 10.17 -5.37 -15.38
C LEU A 266 10.86 -4.14 -14.77
N LEU A 267 10.89 -4.03 -13.45
CA LEU A 267 11.50 -2.91 -12.73
C LEU A 267 13.00 -2.81 -13.04
N ARG A 268 13.71 -3.95 -13.08
CA ARG A 268 15.12 -4.03 -13.52
C ARG A 268 15.28 -3.62 -14.98
N GLY A 269 14.32 -3.96 -15.84
CA GLY A 269 14.29 -3.51 -17.23
C GLY A 269 14.19 -1.99 -17.37
N TRP A 270 13.67 -1.30 -16.37
CA TRP A 270 13.65 0.16 -16.27
C TRP A 270 14.88 0.74 -15.55
N GLY A 271 15.83 -0.10 -15.17
CA GLY A 271 17.09 0.28 -14.52
C GLY A 271 17.02 0.36 -12.99
N ALA A 272 15.94 -0.09 -12.36
CA ALA A 272 15.85 -0.13 -10.90
C ALA A 272 16.74 -1.25 -10.30
N GLU A 273 17.21 -1.02 -9.08
CA GLU A 273 17.85 -2.03 -8.23
C GLU A 273 16.78 -2.81 -7.45
N ALA A 274 15.97 -3.57 -8.19
CA ALA A 274 14.82 -4.28 -7.63
C ALA A 274 15.18 -5.69 -7.16
N GLU A 275 14.70 -6.09 -5.99
CA GLU A 275 14.85 -7.45 -5.44
C GLU A 275 13.55 -7.94 -4.81
N LEU A 276 13.34 -9.26 -4.83
CA LEU A 276 12.25 -9.95 -4.16
C LEU A 276 12.73 -10.55 -2.85
N THR A 277 12.05 -10.23 -1.77
CA THR A 277 12.08 -10.97 -0.52
C THR A 277 10.82 -11.85 -0.47
N TRP A 278 10.99 -13.11 -0.82
CA TRP A 278 9.94 -14.13 -0.73
C TRP A 278 10.05 -14.77 0.64
N LEU A 279 9.05 -14.58 1.52
CA LEU A 279 9.13 -15.00 2.93
C LEU A 279 9.48 -16.49 3.13
N PRO A 280 8.96 -17.44 2.32
CA PRO A 280 9.38 -18.83 2.45
C PRO A 280 10.88 -19.09 2.19
N ASP A 281 11.58 -18.25 1.45
CA ASP A 281 13.04 -18.37 1.26
C ASP A 281 13.82 -17.99 2.54
N LEU A 282 13.14 -17.40 3.52
CA LEU A 282 13.65 -17.08 4.86
C LEU A 282 13.14 -18.03 5.94
N ASP A 283 12.55 -19.18 5.56
CA ASP A 283 11.88 -20.13 6.47
C ASP A 283 10.69 -19.49 7.23
N ILE A 284 10.06 -18.44 6.66
CA ILE A 284 8.87 -17.77 7.21
C ILE A 284 7.66 -18.14 6.35
N ASP A 285 6.91 -19.14 6.81
CA ASP A 285 5.75 -19.69 6.10
C ASP A 285 4.42 -19.17 6.66
N GLY A 286 3.36 -19.32 5.84
CA GLY A 286 1.98 -19.12 6.26
C GLY A 286 1.49 -17.68 6.16
N ASN A 287 2.28 -16.77 5.58
CA ASN A 287 1.90 -15.38 5.40
C ASN A 287 1.25 -15.13 4.04
N GLY A 288 0.22 -14.28 4.03
CA GLY A 288 -0.54 -13.88 2.85
C GLY A 288 -0.54 -12.37 2.61
N HIS A 289 -1.68 -11.88 2.07
CA HIS A 289 -1.78 -10.51 1.55
C HIS A 289 -1.66 -9.41 2.62
N PHE A 290 -2.27 -9.62 3.79
CA PHE A 290 -2.26 -8.64 4.88
C PHE A 290 -1.30 -9.07 6.01
N MET A 291 -0.05 -9.38 5.65
CA MET A 291 0.95 -9.90 6.57
C MET A 291 1.19 -9.03 7.82
N PHE A 292 0.93 -7.73 7.74
CA PHE A 292 1.01 -6.83 8.90
C PHE A 292 -0.18 -6.97 9.88
N PHE A 293 -1.23 -7.75 9.55
CA PHE A 293 -2.32 -8.14 10.44
C PHE A 293 -2.13 -9.55 11.04
N GLU A 294 -1.24 -10.33 10.47
CA GLU A 294 -1.07 -11.73 10.79
C GLU A 294 -0.39 -11.98 12.13
N SER A 295 -0.49 -13.19 12.65
CA SER A 295 -0.08 -13.51 14.00
C SER A 295 1.41 -13.29 14.29
N ASN A 296 2.25 -13.34 13.25
CA ASN A 296 3.69 -13.09 13.30
C ASN A 296 4.11 -11.72 12.76
N SER A 297 3.19 -10.74 12.69
CA SER A 297 3.48 -9.42 12.13
C SER A 297 4.65 -8.70 12.82
N ASP A 298 4.90 -8.99 14.12
CA ASP A 298 6.02 -8.42 14.87
C ASP A 298 7.36 -8.99 14.40
N GLU A 299 7.42 -10.29 14.08
CA GLU A 299 8.59 -10.93 13.48
C GLU A 299 8.90 -10.37 12.10
N LEU A 300 7.86 -10.17 11.27
CA LEU A 300 7.99 -9.59 9.94
C LEU A 300 8.48 -8.15 9.97
N LEU A 301 8.25 -7.43 11.05
CA LEU A 301 8.74 -6.05 11.17
C LEU A 301 10.27 -5.97 11.19
N ASP A 302 10.96 -7.00 11.64
CA ASP A 302 12.43 -7.05 11.58
C ASP A 302 12.89 -7.27 10.13
N VAL A 303 12.22 -8.13 9.36
CA VAL A 303 12.45 -8.27 7.92
C VAL A 303 12.21 -6.95 7.20
N VAL A 304 11.11 -6.25 7.52
CA VAL A 304 10.81 -4.91 6.95
C VAL A 304 11.90 -3.90 7.30
N ALA A 305 12.42 -3.92 8.53
CA ALA A 305 13.50 -3.01 8.95
C ALA A 305 14.79 -3.25 8.15
N ASP A 306 15.13 -4.48 7.85
CA ASP A 306 16.26 -4.82 6.98
C ASP A 306 16.04 -4.32 5.54
N GLN A 307 14.82 -4.48 4.99
CA GLN A 307 14.49 -3.94 3.67
C GLN A 307 14.54 -2.40 3.66
N LEU A 308 14.05 -1.74 4.70
CA LEU A 308 14.11 -0.29 4.84
C LEU A 308 15.57 0.21 4.85
N ALA A 309 16.46 -0.47 5.57
CA ALA A 309 17.89 -0.15 5.58
C ALA A 309 18.50 -0.31 4.17
N ALA A 310 18.11 -1.35 3.43
CA ALA A 310 18.62 -1.63 2.09
C ALA A 310 18.14 -0.62 1.02
N VAL A 311 17.07 0.15 1.28
CA VAL A 311 16.52 1.12 0.32
C VAL A 311 16.71 2.59 0.75
N GLY A 312 17.63 2.87 1.66
CA GLY A 312 17.99 4.25 2.04
C GLY A 312 17.33 4.75 3.33
N ALA A 313 16.63 3.90 4.10
CA ALA A 313 16.17 4.25 5.44
C ALA A 313 17.07 3.61 6.53
N GLY A 314 18.36 3.45 6.26
CA GLY A 314 19.37 3.03 7.23
C GLY A 314 19.59 4.09 8.32
N ARG A 315 20.17 3.68 9.45
CA ARG A 315 20.58 4.62 10.53
C ARG A 315 21.70 5.54 10.02
N ARG A 316 21.60 6.81 10.41
CA ARG A 316 22.66 7.80 10.19
C ARG A 316 23.91 7.48 10.98
#